data_603612dc2d85236f0d421732a258b728
#
_entry.id   603612dc2d85236f0d421732a258b728
#
_cell.length_a   1.000
_cell.length_b   1.000
_cell.length_c   1.000
_cell.angle_alpha   90.00
_cell.angle_beta   90.00
_cell.angle_gamma   90.00
#
_symmetry.space_group_name_H-M   'P 1'
#
loop_
_entity.id
_entity.type
_entity.pdbx_description
1 polymer ?
#
loop_
_entity_poly.entity_id
_entity_poly.type
_entity_poly.pdbx_seq_one_letter_code
_entity_poly.pdbx_strand_id
1 'polypeptide(L)'
;MTLQELSEALNIPPRQIRFMIAEGCLPPANGTGRGADAYDEIHLDKGRRYITLHGLGMKPQAIKVLMAFDDAVPIFQGFGIELRIDPSVDPKITDADTAISEVTKSLRAYLAKD
;
A
#
# COMPACT_ATOMS: atom_id res chain seq x y z
N MET A 1 -12.74 15.81 1.67
CA MET A 1 -14.05 15.15 1.45
C MET A 1 -14.48 14.40 2.70
N THR A 2 -15.78 14.37 2.93
CA THR A 2 -16.37 13.49 3.94
C THR A 2 -16.39 12.05 3.43
N LEU A 3 -16.67 11.11 4.34
CA LEU A 3 -16.83 9.70 3.95
C LEU A 3 -17.95 9.53 2.91
N GLN A 4 -19.06 10.26 3.08
CA GLN A 4 -20.17 10.23 2.13
C GLN A 4 -19.76 10.76 0.75
N GLU A 5 -19.00 11.84 0.71
CA GLU A 5 -18.52 12.39 -0.54
C GLU A 5 -17.56 11.46 -1.26
N LEU A 6 -16.65 10.82 -0.51
CA LEU A 6 -15.74 9.83 -1.07
C LEU A 6 -16.51 8.60 -1.59
N SER A 7 -17.49 8.13 -0.83
CA SER A 7 -18.37 7.04 -1.22
C SER A 7 -19.09 7.33 -2.55
N GLU A 8 -19.61 8.52 -2.69
CA GLU A 8 -20.28 8.95 -3.92
C GLU A 8 -19.30 9.06 -5.09
N ALA A 9 -18.12 9.65 -4.86
CA ALA A 9 -17.11 9.80 -5.89
C ALA A 9 -16.59 8.46 -6.42
N LEU A 10 -16.47 7.46 -5.54
CA LEU A 10 -16.01 6.13 -5.89
C LEU A 10 -17.15 5.20 -6.33
N ASN A 11 -18.38 5.62 -6.12
CA ASN A 11 -19.58 4.82 -6.40
C ASN A 11 -19.57 3.47 -5.68
N ILE A 12 -19.17 3.48 -4.41
CA ILE A 12 -19.17 2.31 -3.53
C ILE A 12 -19.76 2.69 -2.17
N PRO A 13 -20.32 1.73 -1.41
CA PRO A 13 -20.88 2.06 -0.10
C PRO A 13 -19.78 2.42 0.92
N PRO A 14 -20.09 3.24 1.93
CA PRO A 14 -19.12 3.61 2.97
C PRO A 14 -18.46 2.42 3.69
N ARG A 15 -19.21 1.34 3.87
CA ARG A 15 -18.66 0.11 4.48
C ARG A 15 -17.49 -0.47 3.68
N GLN A 16 -17.54 -0.33 2.35
CA GLN A 16 -16.46 -0.79 1.48
C GLN A 16 -15.19 0.04 1.70
N ILE A 17 -15.34 1.35 1.87
CA ILE A 17 -14.22 2.24 2.16
C ILE A 17 -13.59 1.86 3.50
N ARG A 18 -14.40 1.61 4.52
CA ARG A 18 -13.91 1.18 5.84
C ARG A 18 -13.17 -0.15 5.76
N PHE A 19 -13.67 -1.07 4.95
CA PHE A 19 -13.00 -2.35 4.69
C PHE A 19 -11.63 -2.13 4.05
N MET A 20 -11.55 -1.27 3.03
CA MET A 20 -10.30 -0.97 2.34
C MET A 20 -9.26 -0.34 3.27
N ILE A 21 -9.69 0.51 4.19
CA ILE A 21 -8.83 1.08 5.23
C ILE A 21 -8.36 -0.01 6.19
N ALA A 22 -9.28 -0.85 6.66
CA ALA A 22 -8.96 -1.94 7.60
C ALA A 22 -7.97 -2.94 6.99
N GLU A 23 -8.08 -3.21 5.69
CA GLU A 23 -7.16 -4.10 4.97
C GLU A 23 -5.83 -3.43 4.61
N GLY A 24 -5.68 -2.14 4.88
CA GLY A 24 -4.46 -1.41 4.57
C GLY A 24 -4.32 -1.00 3.10
N CYS A 25 -5.39 -1.04 2.33
CA CYS A 25 -5.40 -0.62 0.92
C CYS A 25 -5.61 0.88 0.75
N LEU A 26 -6.17 1.55 1.75
CA LEU A 26 -6.31 3.00 1.81
C LEU A 26 -5.67 3.50 3.10
N PRO A 27 -5.10 4.71 3.08
CA PRO A 27 -4.64 5.32 4.32
C PRO A 27 -5.83 5.61 5.25
N PRO A 28 -5.62 5.69 6.57
CA PRO A 28 -6.68 6.06 7.48
C PRO A 28 -7.19 7.47 7.19
N ALA A 29 -8.39 7.77 7.64
CA ALA A 29 -8.96 9.10 7.53
C ALA A 29 -8.11 10.12 8.28
N ASN A 30 -8.07 11.35 7.79
CA ASN A 30 -7.38 12.44 8.45
C ASN A 30 -8.14 12.90 9.69
N GLY A 31 -7.43 13.30 10.74
CA GLY A 31 -8.02 13.79 11.98
C GLY A 31 -8.94 12.77 12.64
N THR A 32 -10.14 13.18 12.99
CA THR A 32 -11.13 12.32 13.65
C THR A 32 -11.89 11.42 12.68
N GLY A 33 -11.70 11.61 11.36
CA GLY A 33 -12.46 10.90 10.34
C GLY A 33 -13.86 11.43 10.07
N ARG A 34 -14.24 12.53 10.70
CA ARG A 34 -15.60 13.10 10.62
C ARG A 34 -15.68 14.48 9.99
N GLY A 35 -14.55 15.12 9.72
CA GLY A 35 -14.53 16.47 9.16
C GLY A 35 -14.64 16.49 7.65
N ALA A 36 -14.79 17.69 7.09
CA ALA A 36 -14.81 17.91 5.65
C ALA A 36 -13.46 17.54 4.99
N ASP A 37 -12.38 17.48 5.76
CA ASP A 37 -11.04 17.17 5.30
C ASP A 37 -10.60 15.75 5.66
N ALA A 38 -11.53 14.89 6.07
CA ALA A 38 -11.22 13.51 6.48
C ALA A 38 -10.62 12.69 5.36
N TYR A 39 -11.01 12.95 4.12
CA TYR A 39 -10.53 12.24 2.94
C TYR A 39 -10.10 13.24 1.86
N ASP A 40 -9.06 12.92 1.12
CA ASP A 40 -8.46 13.81 0.13
C ASP A 40 -8.21 13.10 -1.20
N GLU A 41 -7.47 13.77 -2.09
CA GLU A 41 -7.13 13.25 -3.41
C GLU A 41 -6.39 11.91 -3.36
N ILE A 42 -5.57 11.69 -2.32
CA ILE A 42 -4.84 10.44 -2.16
C ILE A 42 -5.82 9.29 -1.93
N HIS A 43 -6.84 9.49 -1.10
CA HIS A 43 -7.88 8.49 -0.89
C HIS A 43 -8.66 8.22 -2.16
N LEU A 44 -8.96 9.28 -2.93
CA LEU A 44 -9.69 9.14 -4.18
C LEU A 44 -8.90 8.34 -5.22
N ASP A 45 -7.63 8.69 -5.42
CA ASP A 45 -6.77 8.03 -6.40
C ASP A 45 -6.51 6.57 -6.04
N LYS A 46 -6.20 6.30 -4.78
CA LYS A 46 -5.98 4.93 -4.30
C LYS A 46 -7.26 4.11 -4.32
N GLY A 47 -8.39 4.74 -4.01
CA GLY A 47 -9.69 4.09 -4.09
C GLY A 47 -10.06 3.67 -5.49
N ARG A 48 -9.87 4.54 -6.46
CA ARG A 48 -10.11 4.23 -7.89
C ARG A 48 -9.24 3.08 -8.35
N ARG A 49 -7.99 3.09 -7.95
CA ARG A 49 -7.03 2.06 -8.28
C ARG A 49 -7.41 0.71 -7.68
N TYR A 50 -7.81 0.71 -6.41
CA TYR A 50 -8.30 -0.50 -5.75
C TYR A 50 -9.49 -1.09 -6.52
N ILE A 51 -10.47 -0.25 -6.87
CA ILE A 51 -11.68 -0.70 -7.57
C ILE A 51 -11.32 -1.32 -8.92
N THR A 52 -10.40 -0.69 -9.66
CA THR A 52 -9.93 -1.20 -10.94
C THR A 52 -9.27 -2.57 -10.79
N LEU A 53 -8.35 -2.71 -9.86
CA LEU A 53 -7.62 -3.97 -9.62
C LEU A 53 -8.54 -5.07 -9.10
N HIS A 54 -9.46 -4.72 -8.20
CA HIS A 54 -10.46 -5.67 -7.70
C HIS A 54 -11.39 -6.15 -8.82
N GLY A 55 -11.77 -5.24 -9.71
CA GLY A 55 -12.56 -5.59 -10.89
C GLY A 55 -11.86 -6.53 -11.86
N LEU A 56 -10.53 -6.56 -11.84
CA LEU A 56 -9.71 -7.50 -12.61
C LEU A 56 -9.54 -8.85 -11.92
N GLY A 57 -10.17 -9.04 -10.77
CA GLY A 57 -10.15 -10.31 -10.04
C GLY A 57 -9.07 -10.41 -8.96
N MET A 58 -8.33 -9.33 -8.68
CA MET A 58 -7.31 -9.36 -7.64
C MET A 58 -7.94 -9.33 -6.25
N LYS A 59 -7.38 -10.13 -5.35
CA LYS A 59 -7.80 -10.15 -3.94
C LYS A 59 -7.20 -8.96 -3.18
N PRO A 60 -7.86 -8.50 -2.08
CA PRO A 60 -7.37 -7.35 -1.32
C PRO A 60 -5.92 -7.44 -0.89
N GLN A 61 -5.44 -8.60 -0.48
CA GLN A 61 -4.04 -8.78 -0.09
C GLN A 61 -3.06 -8.54 -1.24
N ALA A 62 -3.40 -9.03 -2.44
CA ALA A 62 -2.58 -8.81 -3.63
C ALA A 62 -2.59 -7.33 -4.04
N ILE A 63 -3.75 -6.69 -3.95
CA ILE A 63 -3.89 -5.26 -4.25
C ILE A 63 -3.04 -4.44 -3.29
N LYS A 64 -3.08 -4.76 -2.00
CA LYS A 64 -2.27 -4.08 -0.99
C LYS A 64 -0.78 -4.13 -1.33
N VAL A 65 -0.28 -5.31 -1.68
CA VAL A 65 1.13 -5.50 -2.05
C VAL A 65 1.47 -4.68 -3.29
N LEU A 66 0.64 -4.77 -4.33
CA LEU A 66 0.88 -4.04 -5.58
C LEU A 66 0.85 -2.53 -5.37
N MET A 67 -0.10 -2.02 -4.60
CA MET A 67 -0.22 -0.58 -4.32
C MET A 67 0.94 -0.06 -3.47
N ALA A 68 1.43 -0.86 -2.54
CA ALA A 68 2.61 -0.49 -1.73
C ALA A 68 3.85 -0.33 -2.61
N PHE A 69 3.97 -1.10 -3.69
CA PHE A 69 5.09 -0.99 -4.62
C PHE A 69 5.17 0.38 -5.30
N ASP A 70 4.02 0.99 -5.60
CA ASP A 70 4.01 2.28 -6.30
C ASP A 70 4.46 3.44 -5.42
N ASP A 71 4.24 3.33 -4.11
CA ASP A 71 4.66 4.34 -3.15
C ASP A 71 6.07 4.07 -2.62
N ALA A 72 6.64 2.91 -2.94
CA ALA A 72 7.94 2.51 -2.44
C ALA A 72 9.06 3.27 -3.15
N VAL A 73 10.07 3.66 -2.38
CA VAL A 73 11.22 4.42 -2.86
C VAL A 73 12.32 3.44 -3.32
N PRO A 74 12.76 3.50 -4.58
CA PRO A 74 13.84 2.65 -5.04
C PRO A 74 15.16 3.09 -4.39
N ILE A 75 15.89 2.14 -3.78
CA ILE A 75 17.17 2.41 -3.14
C ILE A 75 18.34 1.73 -3.82
N PHE A 76 18.08 0.72 -4.63
CA PHE A 76 19.11 0.00 -5.37
C PHE A 76 18.52 -0.59 -6.65
N GLN A 77 19.28 -0.50 -7.74
CA GLN A 77 18.94 -1.17 -8.98
C GLN A 77 20.23 -1.63 -9.65
N GLY A 78 20.32 -2.93 -9.95
CA GLY A 78 21.47 -3.52 -10.59
C GLY A 78 21.37 -5.04 -10.59
N PHE A 79 22.11 -5.68 -11.48
CA PHE A 79 22.16 -7.16 -11.61
C PHE A 79 20.77 -7.80 -11.80
N GLY A 80 19.81 -7.05 -12.38
CA GLY A 80 18.44 -7.53 -12.51
C GLY A 80 17.64 -7.49 -11.21
N ILE A 81 18.16 -6.85 -10.18
CA ILE A 81 17.56 -6.74 -8.85
C ILE A 81 17.17 -5.28 -8.60
N GLU A 82 15.99 -5.08 -8.03
CA GLU A 82 15.55 -3.78 -7.56
C GLU A 82 15.11 -3.91 -6.11
N LEU A 83 15.63 -3.03 -5.25
CA LEU A 83 15.22 -2.95 -3.84
C LEU A 83 14.48 -1.65 -3.62
N ARG A 84 13.32 -1.73 -3.00
CA ARG A 84 12.48 -0.58 -2.67
C ARG A 84 12.19 -0.55 -1.18
N ILE A 85 12.07 0.64 -0.63
CA ILE A 85 11.70 0.85 0.77
C ILE A 85 10.29 1.40 0.84
N ASP A 86 9.48 0.83 1.71
CA ASP A 86 8.15 1.32 2.02
C ASP A 86 8.27 2.55 2.94
N PRO A 87 7.93 3.76 2.45
CA PRO A 87 8.10 4.98 3.24
C PRO A 87 7.10 5.08 4.41
N SER A 88 6.07 4.25 4.44
CA SER A 88 5.10 4.23 5.53
C SER A 88 5.62 3.51 6.77
N VAL A 89 6.68 2.71 6.62
CA VAL A 89 7.33 2.02 7.74
C VAL A 89 8.40 2.94 8.30
N ASP A 90 8.42 3.10 9.63
CA ASP A 90 9.40 3.94 10.31
C ASP A 90 10.82 3.47 9.94
N PRO A 91 11.64 4.36 9.36
CA PRO A 91 13.02 4.03 9.00
C PRO A 91 13.93 3.80 10.22
N LYS A 92 13.44 3.96 11.43
CA LYS A 92 14.16 3.50 12.61
C LYS A 92 14.22 1.98 12.63
N ILE A 93 14.92 1.46 11.66
CA ILE A 93 15.31 0.06 11.68
C ILE A 93 16.29 -0.06 12.84
N THR A 94 15.75 -0.42 14.01
CA THR A 94 16.54 -0.61 15.21
C THR A 94 17.50 -1.79 15.06
N ASP A 95 17.32 -2.60 14.01
CA ASP A 95 18.16 -3.74 13.72
C ASP A 95 18.38 -3.86 12.21
N ALA A 96 19.23 -2.96 11.70
CA ALA A 96 19.63 -2.96 10.29
C ALA A 96 20.29 -4.27 9.88
N ASP A 97 21.06 -4.89 10.80
CA ASP A 97 21.76 -6.15 10.52
C ASP A 97 20.77 -7.29 10.30
N THR A 98 19.69 -7.35 11.08
CA THR A 98 18.64 -8.35 10.88
C THR A 98 17.95 -8.16 9.54
N ALA A 99 17.61 -6.93 9.18
CA ALA A 99 16.99 -6.63 7.89
C ALA A 99 17.87 -7.05 6.72
N ILE A 100 19.16 -6.70 6.78
CA ILE A 100 20.13 -7.06 5.74
C ILE A 100 20.28 -8.58 5.66
N SER A 101 20.34 -9.26 6.80
CA SER A 101 20.46 -10.71 6.86
C SER A 101 19.25 -11.40 6.22
N GLU A 102 18.05 -10.94 6.50
CA GLU A 102 16.83 -11.52 5.95
C GLU A 102 16.73 -11.28 4.43
N VAL A 103 17.08 -10.08 3.96
CA VAL A 103 17.12 -9.79 2.52
C VAL A 103 18.15 -10.69 1.82
N THR A 104 19.35 -10.81 2.40
CA THR A 104 20.43 -11.66 1.85
C THR A 104 20.00 -13.11 1.77
N LYS A 105 19.35 -13.61 2.82
CA LYS A 105 18.85 -14.98 2.87
C LYS A 105 17.82 -15.24 1.77
N SER A 106 16.88 -14.30 1.59
CA SER A 106 15.85 -14.39 0.55
C SER A 106 16.45 -14.37 -0.85
N LEU A 107 17.42 -13.49 -1.10
CA LEU A 107 18.11 -13.41 -2.37
C LEU A 107 18.89 -14.69 -2.66
N ARG A 108 19.60 -15.23 -1.69
CA ARG A 108 20.36 -16.47 -1.86
C ARG A 108 19.44 -17.65 -2.17
N ALA A 109 18.29 -17.74 -1.50
CA ALA A 109 17.32 -18.80 -1.74
C ALA A 109 16.77 -18.73 -3.16
N TYR A 110 16.49 -17.54 -3.67
CA TYR A 110 16.01 -17.34 -5.02
C TYR A 110 17.08 -17.62 -6.07
N LEU A 111 18.29 -17.05 -5.88
CA LEU A 111 19.38 -17.16 -6.85
C LEU A 111 20.00 -18.56 -6.90
N ALA A 112 19.84 -19.36 -5.86
CA ALA A 112 20.33 -20.72 -5.80
C ALA A 112 19.38 -21.74 -6.44
N LYS A 113 18.23 -21.31 -6.97
CA LYS A 113 17.32 -22.21 -7.69
C LYS A 113 17.91 -22.55 -9.04
N ASP A 114 18.01 -23.80 -9.28
CA ASP A 114 18.39 -24.33 -10.59
C ASP A 114 17.20 -24.32 -11.56
#